data_2216b71e1a04d3a9eca0b5502ef16a08
#
_entry.id   2216b71e1a04d3a9eca0b5502ef16a08
#
_cell.length_a   1.000
_cell.length_b   1.000
_cell.length_c   1.000
_cell.angle_alpha   90.00
_cell.angle_beta   90.00
_cell.angle_gamma   90.00
#
_symmetry.space_group_name_H-M   'P 1'
#
loop_
_entity.id
_entity.type
_entity.pdbx_description
1 polymer ?
#
loop_
_entity_poly.entity_id
_entity_poly.type
_entity_poly.pdbx_seq_one_letter_code
_entity_poly.pdbx_strand_id
1 'polypeptide(L)'
;MNNIYNRYIWLLHTVYQERKVTFERLCDIWKHHFLYNGKPLSLRTFHHHRKMIEENFDIVIACNRKDYTYYIQNLDEILGDSCRNWLFNSRIIDVALKSSPCLFHRVVLPDMSSGIEYLPDISECISDGHELYIFYTNDKGNEVEGRFRPEGLKLFHNRWYLLGYRNGSEFCAVPLDALTRIYLSGNRFQTDCRFSLATRLSDTIGVVAPTGQQPEEVTLRAYGPFADYLRKHPFHHSQVERNDMGTFTSFDYMLLVTDELVDEILALGDKVEITFPENLRMKLLQKIGRIRNRYAT
;
A
#
# COMPACT_ATOMS: atom_id res chain seq x y z
N MET A 1 6.84 -29.90 -7.62
CA MET A 1 7.40 -28.61 -8.01
C MET A 1 8.19 -28.02 -6.86
N ASN A 2 9.34 -27.48 -7.13
CA ASN A 2 10.44 -27.32 -6.20
C ASN A 2 10.18 -26.32 -5.08
N ASN A 3 10.14 -26.81 -3.89
CA ASN A 3 9.79 -26.17 -2.61
C ASN A 3 10.89 -25.21 -2.07
N ILE A 4 11.80 -24.74 -2.94
CA ILE A 4 12.94 -23.94 -2.49
C ILE A 4 12.50 -22.53 -2.07
N TYR A 5 11.60 -21.94 -2.86
CA TYR A 5 11.00 -20.64 -2.54
C TYR A 5 10.26 -20.69 -1.20
N ASN A 6 9.45 -21.71 -0.97
CA ASN A 6 8.75 -21.89 0.31
C ASN A 6 9.72 -22.03 1.50
N ARG A 7 10.92 -22.58 1.27
CA ARG A 7 11.96 -22.64 2.30
C ARG A 7 12.55 -21.26 2.61
N TYR A 8 12.74 -20.42 1.60
CA TYR A 8 13.20 -19.03 1.83
C TYR A 8 12.21 -18.26 2.67
N ILE A 9 10.92 -18.37 2.35
CA ILE A 9 9.88 -17.68 3.10
C ILE A 9 9.70 -18.26 4.50
N TRP A 10 9.78 -19.59 4.65
CA TRP A 10 9.80 -20.21 5.96
C TRP A 10 10.94 -19.68 6.83
N LEU A 11 12.15 -19.62 6.30
CA LEU A 11 13.32 -19.11 7.01
C LEU A 11 13.13 -17.65 7.40
N LEU A 12 12.68 -16.83 6.45
CA LEU A 12 12.40 -15.43 6.66
C LEU A 12 11.36 -15.21 7.76
N HIS A 13 10.23 -15.92 7.67
CA HIS A 13 9.15 -15.84 8.64
C HIS A 13 9.60 -16.30 10.03
N THR A 14 10.38 -17.38 10.11
CA THR A 14 10.90 -17.90 11.40
C THR A 14 11.84 -16.89 12.05
N VAL A 15 12.79 -16.31 11.31
CA VAL A 15 13.69 -15.28 11.84
C VAL A 15 12.91 -14.02 12.23
N TYR A 16 11.88 -13.66 11.49
CA TYR A 16 11.01 -12.52 11.82
C TYR A 16 10.24 -12.74 13.13
N GLN A 17 9.67 -13.93 13.33
CA GLN A 17 8.91 -14.26 14.55
C GLN A 17 9.79 -14.35 15.79
N GLU A 18 10.91 -15.06 15.70
CA GLU A 18 11.82 -15.27 16.83
C GLU A 18 12.66 -14.00 17.14
N ARG A 19 12.68 -13.02 16.24
CA ARG A 19 13.48 -11.78 16.32
C ARG A 19 14.98 -12.03 16.35
N LYS A 20 15.44 -12.94 17.21
CA LYS A 20 16.82 -13.44 17.31
C LYS A 20 16.78 -14.94 17.49
N VAL A 21 17.45 -15.68 16.62
CA VAL A 21 17.38 -17.15 16.62
C VAL A 21 18.75 -17.75 16.33
N THR A 22 19.13 -18.82 17.06
CA THR A 22 20.34 -19.59 16.77
C THR A 22 20.10 -20.59 15.64
N PHE A 23 21.19 -21.06 15.03
CA PHE A 23 21.08 -22.08 13.98
C PHE A 23 20.49 -23.40 14.50
N GLU A 24 20.85 -23.82 15.73
CA GLU A 24 20.29 -24.99 16.38
C GLU A 24 18.76 -24.87 16.53
N ARG A 25 18.31 -23.73 17.01
CA ARG A 25 16.87 -23.46 17.16
C ARG A 25 16.15 -23.49 15.82
N LEU A 26 16.75 -22.93 14.75
CA LEU A 26 16.22 -23.02 13.39
C LEU A 26 16.10 -24.48 12.92
N CYS A 27 17.13 -25.31 13.20
CA CYS A 27 17.07 -26.71 12.86
C CYS A 27 15.96 -27.46 13.60
N ASP A 28 15.72 -27.14 14.86
CA ASP A 28 14.62 -27.74 15.63
C ASP A 28 13.26 -27.35 15.13
N ILE A 29 13.03 -26.05 14.83
CA ILE A 29 11.78 -25.58 14.22
C ILE A 29 11.58 -26.24 12.86
N TRP A 30 12.65 -26.38 12.04
CA TRP A 30 12.59 -27.04 10.73
C TRP A 30 12.09 -28.48 10.81
N LYS A 31 12.57 -29.27 11.78
CA LYS A 31 12.17 -30.69 11.96
C LYS A 31 10.66 -30.86 12.18
N HIS A 32 10.00 -29.86 12.77
CA HIS A 32 8.58 -29.89 13.08
C HIS A 32 7.72 -29.18 12.03
N HIS A 33 8.33 -28.59 11.01
CA HIS A 33 7.63 -27.86 9.98
C HIS A 33 7.07 -28.80 8.90
N PHE A 34 5.87 -28.51 8.39
CA PHE A 34 5.21 -29.34 7.37
C PHE A 34 6.01 -29.50 6.07
N LEU A 35 6.93 -28.58 5.74
CA LEU A 35 7.85 -28.69 4.60
C LEU A 35 9.01 -29.66 4.86
N TYR A 36 9.16 -30.19 6.07
CA TYR A 36 10.23 -31.10 6.41
C TYR A 36 10.06 -32.44 5.67
N ASN A 37 11.03 -32.79 4.88
CA ASN A 37 11.07 -34.00 4.06
C ASN A 37 12.08 -35.05 4.56
N GLY A 38 12.39 -35.06 5.84
CA GLY A 38 13.39 -35.96 6.44
C GLY A 38 14.84 -35.48 6.28
N LYS A 39 15.10 -34.36 5.57
CA LYS A 39 16.44 -33.81 5.37
C LYS A 39 16.70 -32.66 6.34
N PRO A 40 17.68 -32.75 7.25
CA PRO A 40 18.01 -31.67 8.16
C PRO A 40 18.52 -30.41 7.38
N LEU A 41 18.31 -29.26 7.97
CA LEU A 41 18.89 -28.02 7.45
C LEU A 41 20.39 -28.02 7.72
N SER A 42 21.23 -28.05 6.67
CA SER A 42 22.68 -27.91 6.82
C SER A 42 23.09 -26.45 6.89
N LEU A 43 24.19 -26.15 7.58
CA LEU A 43 24.72 -24.79 7.68
C LEU A 43 25.03 -24.19 6.29
N ARG A 44 25.55 -25.02 5.37
CA ARG A 44 25.79 -24.61 3.97
C ARG A 44 24.51 -24.23 3.27
N THR A 45 23.45 -25.02 3.41
CA THR A 45 22.13 -24.74 2.83
C THR A 45 21.54 -23.47 3.43
N PHE A 46 21.66 -23.29 4.74
CA PHE A 46 21.20 -22.10 5.44
C PHE A 46 21.89 -20.81 4.92
N HIS A 47 23.22 -20.82 4.78
CA HIS A 47 23.94 -19.67 4.23
C HIS A 47 23.58 -19.40 2.77
N HIS A 48 23.36 -20.43 1.97
CA HIS A 48 22.88 -20.27 0.61
C HIS A 48 21.47 -19.63 0.60
N HIS A 49 20.56 -20.11 1.44
CA HIS A 49 19.22 -19.53 1.56
C HIS A 49 19.25 -18.07 1.99
N ARG A 50 20.10 -17.70 2.95
CA ARG A 50 20.28 -16.29 3.36
C ARG A 50 20.68 -15.41 2.17
N LYS A 51 21.68 -15.84 1.40
CA LYS A 51 22.14 -15.10 0.22
C LYS A 51 21.02 -14.95 -0.81
N MET A 52 20.28 -16.01 -1.09
CA MET A 52 19.14 -15.97 -2.02
C MET A 52 17.98 -15.10 -1.53
N ILE A 53 17.76 -15.03 -0.21
CA ILE A 53 16.77 -14.13 0.39
C ILE A 53 17.19 -12.68 0.19
N GLU A 54 18.45 -12.35 0.42
CA GLU A 54 19.01 -11.02 0.20
C GLU A 54 18.89 -10.60 -1.27
N GLU A 55 19.33 -11.45 -2.21
CA GLU A 55 19.29 -11.18 -3.65
C GLU A 55 17.87 -11.04 -4.23
N ASN A 56 16.90 -11.84 -3.76
CA ASN A 56 15.56 -11.85 -4.34
C ASN A 56 14.54 -10.97 -3.61
N PHE A 57 14.81 -10.62 -2.35
CA PHE A 57 13.83 -9.93 -1.51
C PHE A 57 14.36 -8.65 -0.88
N ASP A 58 15.64 -8.34 -1.08
CA ASP A 58 16.31 -7.21 -0.42
C ASP A 58 16.16 -7.23 1.12
N ILE A 59 16.21 -8.45 1.69
CA ILE A 59 16.10 -8.68 3.14
C ILE A 59 17.38 -9.32 3.66
N VAL A 60 18.07 -8.61 4.55
CA VAL A 60 19.37 -8.99 5.07
C VAL A 60 19.22 -9.75 6.40
N ILE A 61 19.50 -11.06 6.40
CA ILE A 61 19.59 -11.84 7.64
C ILE A 61 21.04 -11.82 8.12
N ALA A 62 21.34 -11.00 9.12
CA ALA A 62 22.66 -10.85 9.72
C ALA A 62 22.89 -11.84 10.88
N CYS A 63 24.16 -12.02 11.26
CA CYS A 63 24.58 -12.82 12.41
C CYS A 63 25.23 -11.93 13.46
N ASN A 64 24.72 -11.96 14.67
CA ASN A 64 25.40 -11.39 15.82
C ASN A 64 26.52 -12.36 16.27
N ARG A 65 27.78 -11.95 16.14
CA ARG A 65 28.95 -12.78 16.47
C ARG A 65 29.15 -13.03 17.96
N LYS A 66 28.47 -12.29 18.84
CA LYS A 66 28.62 -12.45 20.30
C LYS A 66 27.88 -13.69 20.83
N ASP A 67 26.68 -13.92 20.28
CA ASP A 67 25.78 -14.98 20.72
C ASP A 67 25.35 -15.92 19.59
N TYR A 68 25.94 -15.76 18.40
CA TYR A 68 25.64 -16.53 17.19
C TYR A 68 24.16 -16.58 16.83
N THR A 69 23.42 -15.50 17.15
CA THR A 69 22.01 -15.35 16.76
C THR A 69 21.87 -14.67 15.41
N TYR A 70 20.87 -15.08 14.65
CA TYR A 70 20.48 -14.49 13.36
C TYR A 70 19.25 -13.61 13.53
N TYR A 71 19.23 -12.48 12.83
CA TYR A 71 18.14 -11.50 12.87
C TYR A 71 18.04 -10.76 11.54
N ILE A 72 16.90 -10.12 11.26
CA ILE A 72 16.72 -9.27 10.07
C ILE A 72 17.34 -7.90 10.39
N GLN A 73 18.40 -7.53 9.67
CA GLN A 73 19.18 -6.33 9.93
C GLN A 73 18.42 -5.07 9.50
N ASN A 74 17.79 -5.09 8.34
CA ASN A 74 17.07 -3.96 7.74
C ASN A 74 15.57 -4.00 8.03
N LEU A 75 15.15 -4.59 9.15
CA LEU A 75 13.73 -4.75 9.49
C LEU A 75 13.02 -3.41 9.65
N ASP A 76 13.65 -2.44 10.31
CA ASP A 76 13.05 -1.12 10.54
C ASP A 76 12.84 -0.36 9.22
N GLU A 77 13.76 -0.50 8.26
CA GLU A 77 13.62 0.05 6.91
C GLU A 77 12.45 -0.62 6.15
N ILE A 78 12.32 -1.96 6.27
CA ILE A 78 11.23 -2.70 5.65
C ILE A 78 9.88 -2.27 6.23
N LEU A 79 9.77 -2.19 7.55
CA LEU A 79 8.52 -1.82 8.22
C LEU A 79 8.18 -0.34 8.05
N GLY A 80 9.18 0.52 7.89
CA GLY A 80 9.02 1.96 7.65
C GLY A 80 8.63 2.31 6.21
N ASP A 81 8.91 1.44 5.25
CA ASP A 81 8.52 1.61 3.84
C ASP A 81 7.22 0.85 3.54
N SER A 82 6.18 1.56 3.14
CA SER A 82 4.86 0.97 2.91
C SER A 82 4.85 -0.12 1.82
N CYS A 83 5.61 0.08 0.74
CA CYS A 83 5.69 -0.88 -0.37
C CYS A 83 6.47 -2.14 0.05
N ARG A 84 7.63 -1.98 0.69
CA ARG A 84 8.43 -3.10 1.20
C ARG A 84 7.67 -3.90 2.25
N ASN A 85 6.98 -3.22 3.18
CA ASN A 85 6.16 -3.86 4.21
C ASN A 85 4.98 -4.63 3.58
N TRP A 86 4.29 -4.05 2.61
CA TRP A 86 3.21 -4.73 1.90
C TRP A 86 3.71 -5.99 1.17
N LEU A 87 4.83 -5.90 0.44
CA LEU A 87 5.45 -7.04 -0.24
C LEU A 87 5.91 -8.12 0.75
N PHE A 88 6.49 -7.72 1.88
CA PHE A 88 6.91 -8.63 2.93
C PHE A 88 5.73 -9.43 3.48
N ASN A 89 4.65 -8.76 3.87
CA ASN A 89 3.44 -9.40 4.40
C ASN A 89 2.76 -10.29 3.35
N SER A 90 2.68 -9.83 2.09
CA SER A 90 2.10 -10.61 0.99
C SER A 90 2.82 -11.94 0.76
N ARG A 91 4.14 -11.96 0.90
CA ARG A 91 4.94 -13.19 0.80
C ARG A 91 4.65 -14.17 1.93
N ILE A 92 4.50 -13.66 3.15
CA ILE A 92 4.12 -14.50 4.31
C ILE A 92 2.75 -15.13 4.09
N ILE A 93 1.78 -14.35 3.59
CA ILE A 93 0.43 -14.82 3.28
C ILE A 93 0.47 -15.89 2.17
N ASP A 94 1.22 -15.66 1.08
CA ASP A 94 1.37 -16.62 -0.02
C ASP A 94 1.84 -17.99 0.48
N VAL A 95 2.85 -18.02 1.35
CA VAL A 95 3.34 -19.29 1.92
C VAL A 95 2.35 -19.93 2.88
N ALA A 96 1.70 -19.12 3.73
CA ALA A 96 0.69 -19.65 4.65
C ALA A 96 -0.45 -20.33 3.88
N LEU A 97 -0.92 -19.73 2.79
CA LEU A 97 -1.95 -20.29 1.92
C LEU A 97 -1.48 -21.57 1.20
N LYS A 98 -0.26 -21.55 0.66
CA LYS A 98 0.32 -22.73 -0.03
C LYS A 98 0.62 -23.89 0.91
N SER A 99 0.87 -23.61 2.17
CA SER A 99 1.18 -24.63 3.18
C SER A 99 0.00 -25.52 3.54
N SER A 100 -1.20 -25.04 3.34
CA SER A 100 -2.44 -25.74 3.67
C SER A 100 -3.46 -25.58 2.55
N PRO A 101 -3.53 -26.52 1.58
CA PRO A 101 -4.46 -26.41 0.44
C PRO A 101 -5.92 -26.19 0.84
N CYS A 102 -6.34 -26.70 2.01
CA CYS A 102 -7.67 -26.47 2.53
C CYS A 102 -7.94 -25.01 2.94
N LEU A 103 -6.89 -24.18 3.14
CA LEU A 103 -7.06 -22.77 3.45
C LEU A 103 -7.61 -21.97 2.27
N PHE A 104 -7.34 -22.37 1.02
CA PHE A 104 -7.93 -21.71 -0.15
C PHE A 104 -9.45 -21.66 -0.13
N HIS A 105 -10.09 -22.62 0.52
CA HIS A 105 -11.56 -22.64 0.69
C HIS A 105 -12.06 -21.94 1.96
N ARG A 106 -11.16 -21.43 2.78
CA ARG A 106 -11.47 -20.81 4.09
C ARG A 106 -10.99 -19.36 4.19
N VAL A 107 -10.28 -18.86 3.19
CA VAL A 107 -9.81 -17.47 3.12
C VAL A 107 -10.57 -16.78 1.99
N VAL A 108 -11.20 -15.67 2.34
CA VAL A 108 -11.86 -14.80 1.37
C VAL A 108 -11.00 -13.54 1.25
N LEU A 109 -10.52 -13.28 0.07
CA LEU A 109 -9.79 -12.07 -0.25
C LEU A 109 -10.69 -11.14 -1.06
N PRO A 110 -10.49 -9.82 -0.98
CA PRO A 110 -11.20 -8.90 -1.85
C PRO A 110 -10.81 -9.16 -3.30
N ASP A 111 -11.76 -8.94 -4.21
CA ASP A 111 -11.46 -8.98 -5.63
C ASP A 111 -10.45 -7.88 -5.98
N MET A 112 -9.42 -8.26 -6.72
CA MET A 112 -8.46 -7.31 -7.28
C MET A 112 -8.98 -6.79 -8.60
N SER A 113 -8.86 -5.48 -8.83
CA SER A 113 -9.18 -4.90 -10.13
C SER A 113 -8.28 -5.48 -11.23
N SER A 114 -8.78 -5.55 -12.46
CA SER A 114 -7.99 -5.88 -13.65
C SER A 114 -6.93 -4.81 -13.93
N GLY A 115 -6.11 -5.01 -14.98
CA GLY A 115 -5.08 -4.05 -15.38
C GLY A 115 -3.70 -4.31 -14.75
N ILE A 116 -3.57 -5.31 -13.85
CA ILE A 116 -2.28 -5.71 -13.26
C ILE A 116 -1.27 -6.14 -14.32
N GLU A 117 -1.75 -6.65 -15.45
CA GLU A 117 -0.94 -7.04 -16.60
C GLU A 117 -0.11 -5.89 -17.17
N TYR A 118 -0.52 -4.63 -16.97
CA TYR A 118 0.24 -3.45 -17.41
C TYR A 118 1.36 -3.04 -16.44
N LEU A 119 1.39 -3.58 -15.21
CA LEU A 119 2.38 -3.18 -14.19
C LEU A 119 3.84 -3.35 -14.65
N PRO A 120 4.25 -4.48 -15.28
CA PRO A 120 5.62 -4.65 -15.72
C PRO A 120 6.06 -3.57 -16.73
N ASP A 121 5.25 -3.34 -17.76
CA ASP A 121 5.56 -2.37 -18.83
C ASP A 121 5.61 -0.95 -18.29
N ILE A 122 4.68 -0.59 -17.40
CA ILE A 122 4.65 0.72 -16.75
C ILE A 122 5.88 0.92 -15.86
N SER A 123 6.26 -0.12 -15.09
CA SER A 123 7.43 -0.05 -14.21
C SER A 123 8.73 0.13 -15.00
N GLU A 124 8.88 -0.56 -16.14
CA GLU A 124 10.01 -0.39 -17.05
C GLU A 124 10.04 1.03 -17.63
N CYS A 125 8.89 1.55 -18.06
CA CYS A 125 8.79 2.92 -18.59
C CYS A 125 9.18 3.98 -17.54
N ILE A 126 8.79 3.83 -16.28
CA ILE A 126 9.18 4.73 -15.20
C ILE A 126 10.69 4.66 -14.98
N SER A 127 11.26 3.45 -14.94
CA SER A 127 12.69 3.23 -14.71
C SER A 127 13.55 3.82 -15.82
N ASP A 128 13.13 3.66 -17.08
CA ASP A 128 13.88 4.07 -18.26
C ASP A 128 13.60 5.51 -18.70
N GLY A 129 12.64 6.18 -18.04
CA GLY A 129 12.24 7.55 -18.36
C GLY A 129 11.54 7.67 -19.71
N HIS A 130 10.66 6.72 -20.03
CA HIS A 130 9.86 6.75 -21.27
C HIS A 130 8.43 7.26 -21.01
N GLU A 131 7.95 8.16 -21.88
CA GLU A 131 6.53 8.50 -21.92
C GLU A 131 5.73 7.35 -22.55
N LEU A 132 4.51 7.20 -22.07
CA LEU A 132 3.51 6.29 -22.62
C LEU A 132 2.54 7.07 -23.53
N TYR A 133 1.97 6.38 -24.49
CA TYR A 133 0.71 6.76 -25.13
C TYR A 133 -0.35 5.80 -24.63
N ILE A 134 -1.35 6.33 -23.91
CA ILE A 134 -2.37 5.54 -23.22
C ILE A 134 -3.74 5.75 -23.85
N PHE A 135 -4.54 4.69 -23.83
CA PHE A 135 -5.97 4.69 -24.19
C PHE A 135 -6.73 4.17 -22.96
N TYR A 136 -7.72 4.88 -22.52
CA TYR A 136 -8.54 4.47 -21.37
C TYR A 136 -9.96 5.01 -21.45
N THR A 137 -10.88 4.35 -20.74
CA THR A 137 -12.25 4.81 -20.59
C THR A 137 -12.39 5.59 -19.29
N ASN A 138 -12.81 6.86 -19.36
CA ASN A 138 -13.03 7.66 -18.16
C ASN A 138 -14.34 7.30 -17.44
N ASP A 139 -14.56 7.87 -16.24
CA ASP A 139 -15.75 7.60 -15.41
C ASP A 139 -17.08 7.99 -16.09
N LYS A 140 -17.03 8.79 -17.16
CA LYS A 140 -18.19 9.17 -17.97
C LYS A 140 -18.46 8.21 -19.12
N GLY A 141 -17.66 7.14 -19.26
CA GLY A 141 -17.74 6.18 -20.34
C GLY A 141 -17.14 6.66 -21.67
N ASN A 142 -16.44 7.78 -21.70
CA ASN A 142 -15.78 8.27 -22.89
C ASN A 142 -14.38 7.68 -23.03
N GLU A 143 -14.02 7.31 -24.25
CA GLU A 143 -12.66 6.98 -24.60
C GLU A 143 -11.79 8.23 -24.58
N VAL A 144 -10.65 8.13 -23.91
CA VAL A 144 -9.64 9.19 -23.80
C VAL A 144 -8.30 8.62 -24.21
N GLU A 145 -7.55 9.37 -25.00
CA GLU A 145 -6.22 9.00 -25.40
C GLU A 145 -5.24 10.16 -25.23
N GLY A 146 -3.96 9.86 -25.15
CA GLY A 146 -2.95 10.90 -25.11
C GLY A 146 -1.61 10.45 -24.56
N ARG A 147 -0.65 11.37 -24.62
CA ARG A 147 0.67 11.17 -24.02
C ARG A 147 0.56 11.24 -22.50
N PHE A 148 1.28 10.35 -21.85
CA PHE A 148 1.30 10.25 -20.41
C PHE A 148 2.74 10.06 -19.91
N ARG A 149 3.19 10.97 -19.07
CA ARG A 149 4.44 10.84 -18.34
C ARG A 149 4.17 10.14 -17.02
N PRO A 150 4.52 8.85 -16.90
CA PRO A 150 4.27 8.10 -15.67
C PRO A 150 5.23 8.55 -14.57
N GLU A 151 4.68 8.83 -13.38
CA GLU A 151 5.46 9.20 -12.20
C GLU A 151 5.42 8.09 -11.14
N GLY A 152 4.42 7.23 -11.17
CA GLY A 152 4.32 6.10 -10.27
C GLY A 152 2.97 5.41 -10.25
N LEU A 153 2.85 4.49 -9.30
CA LEU A 153 1.67 3.63 -9.12
C LEU A 153 1.16 3.75 -7.69
N LYS A 154 -0.16 3.76 -7.51
CA LYS A 154 -0.81 3.72 -6.20
C LYS A 154 -1.89 2.66 -6.15
N LEU A 155 -1.85 1.83 -5.10
CA LEU A 155 -2.96 0.95 -4.76
C LEU A 155 -3.88 1.69 -3.77
N PHE A 156 -5.15 1.85 -4.14
CA PHE A 156 -6.17 2.48 -3.30
C PHE A 156 -7.50 1.73 -3.46
N HIS A 157 -8.15 1.36 -2.39
CA HIS A 157 -9.39 0.55 -2.39
C HIS A 157 -9.31 -0.70 -3.29
N ASN A 158 -8.21 -1.45 -3.21
CA ASN A 158 -7.93 -2.64 -4.04
C ASN A 158 -7.86 -2.39 -5.55
N ARG A 159 -7.73 -1.13 -5.96
CA ARG A 159 -7.63 -0.70 -7.34
C ARG A 159 -6.30 -0.03 -7.59
N TRP A 160 -5.58 -0.45 -8.62
CA TRP A 160 -4.33 0.17 -9.01
C TRP A 160 -4.55 1.38 -9.89
N TYR A 161 -3.77 2.42 -9.64
CA TYR A 161 -3.79 3.68 -10.38
C TYR A 161 -2.40 4.00 -10.90
N LEU A 162 -2.34 4.37 -12.19
CA LEU A 162 -1.20 5.02 -12.80
C LEU A 162 -1.30 6.53 -12.53
N LEU A 163 -0.28 7.09 -11.90
CA LEU A 163 -0.21 8.53 -11.61
C LEU A 163 0.88 9.17 -12.45
N GLY A 164 0.58 10.36 -12.94
CA GLY A 164 1.53 11.11 -13.77
C GLY A 164 0.90 12.30 -14.46
N TYR A 165 1.58 12.80 -15.47
CA TYR A 165 1.17 13.99 -16.21
C TYR A 165 0.63 13.62 -17.57
N ARG A 166 -0.63 13.98 -17.81
CA ARG A 166 -1.26 13.86 -19.12
C ARG A 166 -0.92 15.10 -19.97
N ASN A 167 -0.51 14.87 -21.23
CA ASN A 167 -0.15 15.90 -22.19
C ASN A 167 0.80 16.99 -21.63
N GLY A 168 1.67 16.58 -20.68
CA GLY A 168 2.75 17.41 -20.14
C GLY A 168 2.39 18.37 -19.00
N SER A 169 1.13 18.58 -18.67
CA SER A 169 0.75 19.61 -17.69
C SER A 169 -0.24 19.18 -16.62
N GLU A 170 -1.14 18.27 -16.91
CA GLU A 170 -2.21 17.87 -15.99
C GLU A 170 -1.80 16.62 -15.21
N PHE A 171 -1.55 16.78 -13.92
CA PHE A 171 -1.32 15.63 -13.04
C PHE A 171 -2.65 14.94 -12.76
N CYS A 172 -2.73 13.67 -13.10
CA CYS A 172 -3.96 12.88 -12.95
C CYS A 172 -3.64 11.42 -12.58
N ALA A 173 -4.68 10.75 -12.12
CA ALA A 173 -4.68 9.33 -11.80
C ALA A 173 -5.56 8.59 -12.80
N VAL A 174 -5.02 7.56 -13.41
CA VAL A 174 -5.75 6.70 -14.35
C VAL A 174 -5.82 5.29 -13.76
N PRO A 175 -7.02 4.75 -13.51
CA PRO A 175 -7.15 3.38 -13.03
C PRO A 175 -6.61 2.39 -14.07
N LEU A 176 -5.85 1.38 -13.64
CA LEU A 176 -5.28 0.40 -14.57
C LEU A 176 -6.35 -0.45 -15.27
N ASP A 177 -7.44 -0.74 -14.58
CA ASP A 177 -8.59 -1.47 -15.14
C ASP A 177 -9.40 -0.66 -16.15
N ALA A 178 -9.19 0.65 -16.22
CA ALA A 178 -9.76 1.51 -17.25
C ALA A 178 -8.90 1.58 -18.51
N LEU A 179 -7.63 1.16 -18.42
CA LEU A 179 -6.72 1.12 -19.57
C LEU A 179 -7.19 0.07 -20.58
N THR A 180 -7.22 0.45 -21.85
CA THR A 180 -7.51 -0.47 -22.96
C THR A 180 -6.26 -0.81 -23.74
N ARG A 181 -5.33 0.12 -23.86
CA ARG A 181 -4.04 -0.07 -24.53
C ARG A 181 -2.99 0.88 -23.99
N ILE A 182 -1.74 0.47 -24.03
CA ILE A 182 -0.57 1.32 -23.79
C ILE A 182 0.49 1.07 -24.87
N TYR A 183 1.23 2.13 -25.21
CA TYR A 183 2.37 2.05 -26.13
C TYR A 183 3.48 2.98 -25.64
N LEU A 184 4.73 2.67 -25.98
CA LEU A 184 5.83 3.62 -25.83
C LEU A 184 5.65 4.79 -26.79
N SER A 185 5.68 6.03 -26.29
CA SER A 185 5.48 7.22 -27.14
C SER A 185 6.70 7.62 -27.97
N GLY A 186 7.84 6.98 -27.74
CA GLY A 186 9.13 7.37 -28.33
C GLY A 186 9.78 8.59 -27.67
N ASN A 187 9.07 9.33 -26.83
CA ASN A 187 9.62 10.45 -26.06
C ASN A 187 10.23 9.95 -24.75
N ARG A 188 11.30 10.66 -24.33
CA ARG A 188 11.91 10.42 -23.02
C ARG A 188 11.74 11.63 -22.12
N PHE A 189 11.67 11.38 -20.83
CA PHE A 189 11.73 12.40 -19.81
C PHE A 189 12.88 12.10 -18.83
N GLN A 190 13.38 13.15 -18.21
CA GLN A 190 14.39 12.97 -17.18
C GLN A 190 13.71 12.55 -15.88
N THR A 191 14.02 11.36 -15.42
CA THR A 191 13.59 10.85 -14.10
C THR A 191 14.33 11.64 -13.02
N ASP A 192 13.58 12.30 -12.13
CA ASP A 192 14.18 12.90 -10.95
C ASP A 192 14.23 11.84 -9.85
N CYS A 193 15.43 11.36 -9.54
CA CYS A 193 15.65 10.37 -8.49
C CYS A 193 15.28 10.89 -7.07
N ARG A 194 15.09 12.21 -6.92
CA ARG A 194 14.61 12.84 -5.67
C ARG A 194 13.08 12.90 -5.60
N PHE A 195 12.38 12.65 -6.71
CA PHE A 195 10.92 12.62 -6.73
C PHE A 195 10.41 11.46 -5.87
N SER A 196 9.53 11.78 -4.94
CA SER A 196 8.82 10.80 -4.12
C SER A 196 7.31 10.98 -4.29
N LEU A 197 6.67 9.99 -4.91
CA LEU A 197 5.21 9.98 -5.01
C LEU A 197 4.55 9.95 -3.62
N ALA A 198 5.16 9.25 -2.66
CA ALA A 198 4.70 9.21 -1.28
C ALA A 198 4.68 10.63 -0.67
N THR A 199 5.75 11.41 -0.87
CA THR A 199 5.82 12.80 -0.39
C THR A 199 4.78 13.68 -1.10
N ARG A 200 4.61 13.52 -2.42
CA ARG A 200 3.61 14.29 -3.17
C ARG A 200 2.17 14.01 -2.73
N LEU A 201 1.90 12.79 -2.29
CA LEU A 201 0.59 12.34 -1.84
C LEU A 201 0.45 12.31 -0.31
N SER A 202 1.46 12.82 0.42
CA SER A 202 1.49 12.76 1.89
C SER A 202 0.24 13.37 2.54
N ASP A 203 -0.24 14.47 1.98
CA ASP A 203 -1.37 15.21 2.55
C ASP A 203 -2.71 14.89 1.83
N THR A 204 -2.73 13.76 1.08
CA THR A 204 -3.86 13.37 0.25
C THR A 204 -4.49 12.07 0.72
N ILE A 205 -5.78 12.09 1.00
CA ILE A 205 -6.59 10.89 1.07
C ILE A 205 -7.16 10.63 -0.32
N GLY A 206 -6.83 9.43 -0.87
CA GLY A 206 -7.19 9.09 -2.25
C GLY A 206 -6.02 9.13 -3.22
N VAL A 207 -6.28 9.36 -4.49
CA VAL A 207 -5.30 9.33 -5.59
C VAL A 207 -5.13 10.69 -6.28
N VAL A 208 -6.01 11.64 -6.01
CA VAL A 208 -5.99 12.98 -6.60
C VAL A 208 -5.21 13.95 -5.71
N ALA A 209 -4.16 14.54 -6.27
CA ALA A 209 -3.39 15.63 -5.65
C ALA A 209 -3.44 16.87 -6.54
N PRO A 210 -4.40 17.78 -6.37
CA PRO A 210 -4.55 18.97 -7.19
C PRO A 210 -3.29 19.83 -7.16
N THR A 211 -2.86 20.28 -8.33
CA THR A 211 -1.68 21.17 -8.44
C THR A 211 -1.99 22.54 -7.87
N GLY A 212 -1.10 23.07 -7.01
CA GLY A 212 -1.23 24.42 -6.44
C GLY A 212 -2.14 24.53 -5.22
N GLN A 213 -2.86 23.48 -4.83
CA GLN A 213 -3.59 23.46 -3.57
C GLN A 213 -2.62 23.16 -2.43
N GLN A 214 -2.78 23.83 -1.30
CA GLN A 214 -2.02 23.58 -0.08
C GLN A 214 -2.86 22.77 0.90
N PRO A 215 -2.24 21.89 1.71
CA PRO A 215 -2.93 21.21 2.78
C PRO A 215 -3.40 22.24 3.83
N GLU A 216 -4.58 22.02 4.37
CA GLU A 216 -5.15 22.83 5.43
C GLU A 216 -5.50 21.99 6.65
N GLU A 217 -5.63 22.64 7.78
CA GLU A 217 -6.05 21.97 9.02
C GLU A 217 -7.49 21.46 8.86
N VAL A 218 -7.69 20.15 9.16
CA VAL A 218 -9.00 19.51 9.19
C VAL A 218 -9.22 18.95 10.58
N THR A 219 -10.31 19.38 11.24
CA THR A 219 -10.68 18.88 12.56
C THR A 219 -11.92 18.01 12.46
N LEU A 220 -11.78 16.75 12.92
CA LEU A 220 -12.90 15.82 13.07
C LEU A 220 -13.17 15.55 14.54
N ARG A 221 -14.43 15.52 14.93
CA ARG A 221 -14.88 14.93 16.19
C ARG A 221 -15.28 13.49 15.94
N ALA A 222 -14.72 12.58 16.72
CA ALA A 222 -15.10 11.17 16.73
C ALA A 222 -15.93 10.85 17.97
N TYR A 223 -17.06 10.17 17.79
CA TYR A 223 -18.01 9.88 18.85
C TYR A 223 -17.86 8.46 19.39
N GLY A 224 -18.02 8.32 20.71
CA GLY A 224 -18.06 7.04 21.40
C GLY A 224 -16.84 6.14 21.13
N PRO A 225 -17.04 4.82 20.93
CA PRO A 225 -15.94 3.87 20.72
C PRO A 225 -15.11 4.11 19.46
N PHE A 226 -15.61 4.94 18.52
CA PHE A 226 -14.90 5.24 17.31
C PHE A 226 -13.63 6.08 17.52
N ALA A 227 -13.58 6.87 18.60
CA ALA A 227 -12.35 7.55 19.01
C ALA A 227 -11.22 6.55 19.30
N ASP A 228 -11.52 5.45 20.03
CA ASP A 228 -10.53 4.41 20.32
C ASP A 228 -10.12 3.63 19.06
N TYR A 229 -11.03 3.49 18.13
CA TYR A 229 -10.71 2.92 16.81
C TYR A 229 -9.71 3.81 16.08
N LEU A 230 -9.91 5.13 16.01
CA LEU A 230 -9.00 6.07 15.36
C LEU A 230 -7.63 6.16 16.04
N ARG A 231 -7.55 5.98 17.36
CA ARG A 231 -6.27 5.89 18.09
C ARG A 231 -5.44 4.69 17.63
N LYS A 232 -6.09 3.55 17.36
CA LYS A 232 -5.44 2.30 16.93
C LYS A 232 -5.23 2.26 15.40
N HIS A 233 -6.11 2.88 14.65
CA HIS A 233 -6.15 2.91 13.20
C HIS A 233 -6.31 4.36 12.73
N PRO A 234 -5.22 5.16 12.75
CA PRO A 234 -5.27 6.55 12.34
C PRO A 234 -5.85 6.70 10.93
N PHE A 235 -6.77 7.66 10.78
CA PHE A 235 -7.37 7.96 9.49
C PHE A 235 -6.35 8.49 8.48
N HIS A 236 -5.35 9.22 8.99
CA HIS A 236 -4.19 9.70 8.23
C HIS A 236 -2.97 9.80 9.15
N HIS A 237 -1.76 9.71 8.59
CA HIS A 237 -0.51 9.77 9.37
C HIS A 237 -0.30 11.09 10.12
N SER A 238 -0.91 12.20 9.64
CA SER A 238 -0.88 13.49 10.31
C SER A 238 -1.87 13.63 11.48
N GLN A 239 -2.56 12.55 11.88
CA GLN A 239 -3.54 12.57 12.97
C GLN A 239 -2.91 12.99 14.29
N VAL A 240 -3.46 14.03 14.90
CA VAL A 240 -3.10 14.49 16.24
C VAL A 240 -4.37 14.56 17.08
N GLU A 241 -4.38 13.86 18.21
CA GLU A 241 -5.47 13.97 19.18
C GLU A 241 -5.35 15.30 19.93
N ARG A 242 -6.42 16.09 19.94
CA ARG A 242 -6.43 17.42 20.57
C ARG A 242 -7.10 17.39 21.95
N ASN A 243 -8.36 17.00 22.02
CA ASN A 243 -9.15 17.01 23.24
C ASN A 243 -10.06 15.79 23.31
N ASP A 244 -10.12 15.16 24.49
CA ASP A 244 -11.11 14.16 24.85
C ASP A 244 -12.12 14.79 25.83
N MET A 245 -13.39 14.89 25.43
CA MET A 245 -14.48 15.45 26.21
C MET A 245 -15.39 14.37 26.81
N GLY A 246 -14.98 13.10 26.73
CA GLY A 246 -15.77 11.95 27.19
C GLY A 246 -16.90 11.56 26.24
N THR A 247 -17.66 12.51 25.68
CA THR A 247 -18.71 12.26 24.69
C THR A 247 -18.18 12.22 23.28
N PHE A 248 -17.09 12.91 23.00
CA PHE A 248 -16.37 12.91 21.73
C PHE A 248 -14.89 13.22 21.96
N THR A 249 -14.06 12.79 21.01
CA THR A 249 -12.63 13.15 20.94
C THR A 249 -12.38 13.92 19.65
N SER A 250 -11.64 15.02 19.73
CA SER A 250 -11.26 15.82 18.56
C SER A 250 -9.89 15.40 18.04
N PHE A 251 -9.79 15.21 16.72
CA PHE A 251 -8.56 14.90 16.01
C PHE A 251 -8.32 15.94 14.92
N ASP A 252 -7.08 16.42 14.85
CA ASP A 252 -6.63 17.33 13.81
C ASP A 252 -5.79 16.60 12.79
N TYR A 253 -5.87 17.05 11.55
CA TYR A 253 -5.16 16.54 10.40
C TYR A 253 -4.65 17.69 9.54
N MET A 254 -3.58 17.46 8.79
CA MET A 254 -3.16 18.34 7.67
C MET A 254 -3.49 17.62 6.37
N LEU A 255 -4.49 18.11 5.62
CA LEU A 255 -5.02 17.42 4.44
C LEU A 255 -5.40 18.38 3.31
N LEU A 256 -5.25 17.89 2.08
CA LEU A 256 -5.87 18.53 0.90
C LEU A 256 -7.37 18.26 0.90
N VAL A 257 -8.17 19.32 0.79
CA VAL A 257 -9.65 19.21 0.75
C VAL A 257 -10.10 18.82 -0.65
N THR A 258 -10.08 17.52 -0.93
CA THR A 258 -10.51 16.91 -2.19
C THR A 258 -11.90 16.32 -2.08
N ASP A 259 -12.51 15.96 -3.21
CA ASP A 259 -13.79 15.26 -3.22
C ASP A 259 -13.65 13.82 -2.69
N GLU A 260 -12.46 13.19 -2.87
CA GLU A 260 -12.14 11.89 -2.29
C GLU A 260 -12.12 11.94 -0.75
N LEU A 261 -11.54 13.02 -0.17
CA LEU A 261 -11.61 13.23 1.29
C LEU A 261 -13.06 13.30 1.78
N VAL A 262 -13.92 14.01 1.05
CA VAL A 262 -15.37 14.10 1.38
C VAL A 262 -16.02 12.71 1.32
N ASP A 263 -15.66 11.88 0.34
CA ASP A 263 -16.20 10.52 0.21
C ASP A 263 -15.76 9.62 1.35
N GLU A 264 -14.48 9.67 1.72
CA GLU A 264 -13.94 8.89 2.83
C GLU A 264 -14.57 9.29 4.16
N ILE A 265 -14.76 10.60 4.41
CA ILE A 265 -15.44 11.05 5.63
C ILE A 265 -16.92 10.62 5.61
N LEU A 266 -17.59 10.73 4.46
CA LEU A 266 -18.98 10.28 4.33
C LEU A 266 -19.12 8.78 4.61
N ALA A 267 -18.15 7.96 4.23
CA ALA A 267 -18.13 6.52 4.51
C ALA A 267 -18.02 6.20 6.03
N LEU A 268 -17.50 7.12 6.84
CA LEU A 268 -17.48 6.98 8.29
C LEU A 268 -18.87 7.18 8.93
N GLY A 269 -19.80 7.79 8.20
CA GLY A 269 -21.18 7.99 8.61
C GLY A 269 -21.32 8.96 9.79
N ASP A 270 -22.20 8.62 10.73
CA ASP A 270 -22.51 9.40 11.92
C ASP A 270 -21.47 9.28 13.06
N LYS A 271 -20.42 8.49 12.85
CA LYS A 271 -19.35 8.29 13.84
C LYS A 271 -18.43 9.51 13.96
N VAL A 272 -18.43 10.38 12.95
CA VAL A 272 -17.58 11.57 12.92
C VAL A 272 -18.35 12.82 12.48
N GLU A 273 -17.86 13.98 12.92
CA GLU A 273 -18.35 15.30 12.52
C GLU A 273 -17.16 16.16 12.08
N ILE A 274 -17.31 16.86 10.94
CA ILE A 274 -16.36 17.88 10.52
C ILE A 274 -16.66 19.19 11.27
N THR A 275 -15.70 19.68 12.05
CA THR A 275 -15.82 20.96 12.72
C THR A 275 -15.03 22.08 12.03
N PHE A 276 -13.96 21.71 11.34
CA PHE A 276 -13.13 22.62 10.58
C PHE A 276 -12.48 21.87 9.40
N PRO A 277 -12.27 22.47 8.22
CA PRO A 277 -12.67 23.82 7.81
C PRO A 277 -14.13 23.85 7.29
N GLU A 278 -14.70 25.05 7.23
CA GLU A 278 -16.11 25.25 6.82
C GLU A 278 -16.36 24.85 5.36
N ASN A 279 -15.39 25.07 4.45
CA ASN A 279 -15.49 24.66 3.04
C ASN A 279 -15.66 23.13 2.91
N LEU A 280 -14.93 22.32 3.69
CA LEU A 280 -15.06 20.85 3.70
C LEU A 280 -16.43 20.43 4.27
N ARG A 281 -16.85 21.07 5.37
CA ARG A 281 -18.16 20.83 5.97
C ARG A 281 -19.30 21.12 5.00
N MET A 282 -19.24 22.24 4.27
CA MET A 282 -20.23 22.61 3.27
C MET A 282 -20.26 21.63 2.10
N LYS A 283 -19.11 21.15 1.60
CA LYS A 283 -19.04 20.10 0.57
C LYS A 283 -19.75 18.82 1.03
N LEU A 284 -19.49 18.38 2.27
CA LEU A 284 -20.15 17.21 2.84
C LEU A 284 -21.65 17.38 2.95
N LEU A 285 -22.12 18.53 3.49
CA LEU A 285 -23.55 18.82 3.62
C LEU A 285 -24.27 18.85 2.26
N GLN A 286 -23.65 19.43 1.22
CA GLN A 286 -24.18 19.40 -0.14
C GLN A 286 -24.30 17.97 -0.68
N LYS A 287 -23.31 17.11 -0.39
CA LYS A 287 -23.33 15.71 -0.82
C LYS A 287 -24.43 14.93 -0.10
N ILE A 288 -24.55 15.11 1.22
CA ILE A 288 -25.64 14.53 2.03
C ILE A 288 -27.01 15.01 1.51
N GLY A 289 -27.16 16.28 1.21
CA GLY A 289 -28.39 16.84 0.64
C GLY A 289 -28.77 16.17 -0.69
N ARG A 290 -27.81 15.97 -1.58
CA ARG A 290 -28.02 15.24 -2.86
C ARG A 290 -28.43 13.78 -2.61
N ILE A 291 -27.79 13.11 -1.66
CA ILE A 291 -28.15 11.74 -1.28
C ILE A 291 -29.57 11.70 -0.72
N ARG A 292 -29.88 12.53 0.26
CA ARG A 292 -31.23 12.62 0.86
C ARG A 292 -32.31 12.82 -0.20
N ASN A 293 -32.09 13.74 -1.15
CA ASN A 293 -33.06 14.00 -2.19
C ASN A 293 -33.32 12.81 -3.12
N ARG A 294 -32.35 11.90 -3.31
CA ARG A 294 -32.55 10.67 -4.10
C ARG A 294 -33.36 9.61 -3.36
N TYR A 295 -33.40 9.65 -2.01
CA TYR A 295 -34.15 8.73 -1.18
C TYR A 295 -35.49 9.30 -0.68
N ALA A 296 -35.75 10.59 -0.90
CA ALA A 296 -36.99 11.26 -0.49
C ALA A 296 -38.12 11.20 -1.53
N THR A 297 -37.90 10.49 -2.64
CA THR A 297 -38.89 10.15 -3.66
C THR A 297 -39.45 8.77 -3.38
#